data_10a3543f087a8026a6d59393d1b1b0d7
#
_entry.id   10a3543f087a8026a6d59393d1b1b0d7
#
_cell.length_a   1.000
_cell.length_b   1.000
_cell.length_c   1.000
_cell.angle_alpha   90.00
_cell.angle_beta   90.00
_cell.angle_gamma   90.00
#
_symmetry.space_group_name_H-M   'P 1'
#
loop_
_entity.id
_entity.type
_entity.pdbx_description
1 polymer ?
#
loop_
_entity_poly.entity_id
_entity_poly.type
_entity_poly.pdbx_seq_one_letter_code
_entity_poly.pdbx_strand_id
1 'polypeptide(L)'
;MKLFNNTKIAFSLKSDSELERAFFLFKLIQSQPMVKIGTAVTNFALKAHLPVEGLIRSTVFDHFCGGITEEDCILNIENMHNNGVYSVLDYSVEGKETEEQFDIVKAKTLKNIEFAKKKDAIPFVVFKPTGVGRFSLYQKITEKKPLSNEEKTEWVAVMNRYYEICDKALKYDVPILIDAEESWMQDAADVLVENLMEKYNVDKAIVFNTLQMYRHDRLEYLKSLHQKALKGNYHIGLKIVRGAYMEKERQRARENKYPSPICKDKIATDINFNAAIKFMMEHNKMALFAGSHNEESSYLLLGLAKKHKISPSDQRLWFGQLYGMSDHISFNLAKEGYN
;
A
#
# COMPACT_ATOMS: atom_id res chain seq x y z
N MET A 1 -29.37 7.88 6.90
CA MET A 1 -28.25 8.59 6.23
C MET A 1 -27.19 7.55 5.91
N LYS A 2 -26.56 7.55 4.72
CA LYS A 2 -25.44 6.65 4.46
C LYS A 2 -24.26 7.07 5.36
N LEU A 3 -23.51 6.11 5.91
CA LEU A 3 -22.42 6.35 6.86
C LEU A 3 -21.45 7.43 6.38
N PHE A 4 -20.97 7.32 5.15
CA PHE A 4 -19.96 8.23 4.59
C PHE A 4 -20.47 9.61 4.18
N ASN A 5 -21.77 9.90 4.33
CA ASN A 5 -22.34 11.22 4.05
C ASN A 5 -22.21 12.22 5.22
N ASN A 6 -21.60 11.81 6.33
CA ASN A 6 -21.39 12.70 7.47
C ASN A 6 -20.11 13.55 7.27
N THR A 7 -20.26 14.67 6.61
CA THR A 7 -19.15 15.60 6.31
C THR A 7 -18.61 16.29 7.56
N LYS A 8 -19.41 16.45 8.62
CA LYS A 8 -18.97 17.04 9.89
C LYS A 8 -17.92 16.17 10.58
N ILE A 9 -18.10 14.84 10.54
CA ILE A 9 -17.10 13.88 11.06
C ILE A 9 -15.90 13.83 10.08
N ALA A 10 -16.18 13.73 8.78
CA ALA A 10 -15.18 13.60 7.73
C ALA A 10 -14.08 14.68 7.78
N PHE A 11 -14.47 15.90 8.08
CA PHE A 11 -13.58 17.06 8.02
C PHE A 11 -13.34 17.71 9.39
N SER A 12 -13.54 16.97 10.47
CA SER A 12 -13.41 17.48 11.85
C SER A 12 -12.01 18.04 12.20
N LEU A 13 -10.97 17.59 11.49
CA LEU A 13 -9.59 18.04 11.66
C LEU A 13 -9.17 19.14 10.66
N LYS A 14 -10.06 19.59 9.80
CA LYS A 14 -9.76 20.58 8.76
C LYS A 14 -10.40 21.91 9.09
N SER A 15 -9.62 22.99 8.95
CA SER A 15 -10.15 24.35 8.94
C SER A 15 -10.84 24.68 7.61
N ASP A 16 -11.70 25.69 7.60
CA ASP A 16 -12.37 26.14 6.38
C ASP A 16 -11.37 26.50 5.27
N SER A 17 -10.25 27.16 5.63
CA SER A 17 -9.19 27.51 4.67
C SER A 17 -8.48 26.29 4.08
N GLU A 18 -8.32 25.21 4.84
CA GLU A 18 -7.77 23.93 4.33
C GLU A 18 -8.75 23.24 3.41
N LEU A 19 -10.06 23.28 3.72
CA LEU A 19 -11.11 22.73 2.86
C LEU A 19 -11.22 23.50 1.52
N GLU A 20 -11.13 24.81 1.55
CA GLU A 20 -11.12 25.64 0.33
C GLU A 20 -9.89 25.33 -0.54
N ARG A 21 -8.70 25.21 0.04
CA ARG A 21 -7.48 24.80 -0.66
C ARG A 21 -7.60 23.40 -1.26
N ALA A 22 -8.11 22.44 -0.49
CA ALA A 22 -8.33 21.09 -0.95
C ALA A 22 -9.33 21.06 -2.14
N PHE A 23 -10.44 21.78 -2.02
CA PHE A 23 -11.43 21.89 -3.10
C PHE A 23 -10.82 22.45 -4.40
N PHE A 24 -10.03 23.53 -4.29
CA PHE A 24 -9.34 24.11 -5.44
C PHE A 24 -8.33 23.14 -6.05
N LEU A 25 -7.53 22.45 -5.21
CA LEU A 25 -6.55 21.47 -5.65
C LEU A 25 -7.21 20.30 -6.40
N PHE A 26 -8.28 19.71 -5.83
CA PHE A 26 -9.01 18.63 -6.50
C PHE A 26 -9.67 19.09 -7.82
N LYS A 27 -10.17 20.32 -7.87
CA LYS A 27 -10.71 20.88 -9.10
C LYS A 27 -9.65 21.03 -10.21
N LEU A 28 -8.41 21.39 -9.83
CA LEU A 28 -7.28 21.43 -10.78
C LEU A 28 -6.90 20.04 -11.27
N ILE A 29 -6.81 19.06 -10.35
CA ILE A 29 -6.39 17.69 -10.67
C ILE A 29 -7.42 16.98 -11.57
N GLN A 30 -8.70 17.35 -11.52
CA GLN A 30 -9.72 16.80 -12.43
C GLN A 30 -9.48 17.15 -13.91
N SER A 31 -8.73 18.22 -14.18
CA SER A 31 -8.45 18.67 -15.53
C SER A 31 -7.10 18.15 -16.03
N GLN A 32 -7.12 17.12 -16.88
CA GLN A 32 -5.90 16.55 -17.49
C GLN A 32 -4.98 17.60 -18.14
N PRO A 33 -5.49 18.59 -18.91
CA PRO A 33 -4.65 19.66 -19.44
C PRO A 33 -3.98 20.50 -18.35
N MET A 34 -4.69 20.83 -17.27
CA MET A 34 -4.14 21.62 -16.16
C MET A 34 -3.05 20.86 -15.42
N VAL A 35 -3.22 19.55 -15.21
CA VAL A 35 -2.19 18.70 -14.61
C VAL A 35 -0.92 18.70 -15.47
N LYS A 36 -1.05 18.51 -16.79
CA LYS A 36 0.11 18.53 -17.71
C LYS A 36 0.85 19.87 -17.69
N ILE A 37 0.11 20.98 -17.74
CA ILE A 37 0.68 22.33 -17.67
C ILE A 37 1.36 22.54 -16.31
N GLY A 38 0.68 22.22 -15.21
CA GLY A 38 1.23 22.35 -13.86
C GLY A 38 2.53 21.55 -13.68
N THR A 39 2.55 20.29 -14.12
CA THR A 39 3.74 19.44 -14.08
C THR A 39 4.89 20.03 -14.93
N ALA A 40 4.60 20.51 -16.14
CA ALA A 40 5.60 21.11 -17.02
C ALA A 40 6.21 22.39 -16.41
N VAL A 41 5.35 23.27 -15.86
CA VAL A 41 5.77 24.52 -15.19
C VAL A 41 6.60 24.21 -13.94
N THR A 42 6.17 23.25 -13.11
CA THR A 42 6.91 22.84 -11.91
C THR A 42 8.28 22.28 -12.26
N ASN A 43 8.35 21.38 -13.24
CA ASN A 43 9.61 20.81 -13.71
C ASN A 43 10.56 21.87 -14.29
N PHE A 44 10.03 22.83 -15.04
CA PHE A 44 10.82 23.96 -15.55
C PHE A 44 11.36 24.82 -14.39
N ALA A 45 10.50 25.19 -13.43
CA ALA A 45 10.87 26.02 -12.30
C ALA A 45 11.95 25.35 -11.43
N LEU A 46 11.84 24.04 -11.16
CA LEU A 46 12.85 23.27 -10.43
C LEU A 46 14.17 23.21 -11.19
N LYS A 47 14.15 22.96 -12.51
CA LYS A 47 15.36 22.97 -13.36
C LYS A 47 16.02 24.34 -13.44
N ALA A 48 15.22 25.40 -13.39
CA ALA A 48 15.71 26.78 -13.37
C ALA A 48 16.11 27.28 -11.97
N HIS A 49 16.09 26.38 -10.96
CA HIS A 49 16.38 26.71 -9.54
C HIS A 49 15.55 27.89 -9.00
N LEU A 50 14.31 28.04 -9.47
CA LEU A 50 13.40 29.06 -8.94
C LEU A 50 12.91 28.65 -7.53
N PRO A 51 12.68 29.60 -6.60
CA PRO A 51 12.27 29.30 -5.23
C PRO A 51 10.79 28.91 -5.15
N VAL A 52 10.39 27.79 -5.81
CA VAL A 52 9.00 27.30 -5.86
C VAL A 52 8.70 26.23 -4.81
N GLU A 53 9.71 25.77 -4.06
CA GLU A 53 9.55 24.70 -3.06
C GLU A 53 8.50 25.03 -2.01
N GLY A 54 8.50 26.28 -1.50
CA GLY A 54 7.52 26.73 -0.52
C GLY A 54 6.08 26.70 -1.05
N LEU A 55 5.88 27.05 -2.32
CA LEU A 55 4.56 27.00 -2.95
C LEU A 55 4.10 25.56 -3.18
N ILE A 56 4.98 24.69 -3.67
CA ILE A 56 4.69 23.26 -3.85
C ILE A 56 4.36 22.63 -2.50
N ARG A 57 5.15 22.94 -1.47
CA ARG A 57 4.95 22.43 -0.12
C ARG A 57 3.57 22.83 0.41
N SER A 58 3.25 24.12 0.45
CA SER A 58 1.99 24.62 1.01
C SER A 58 0.73 24.26 0.21
N THR A 59 0.84 23.77 -1.02
CA THR A 59 -0.30 23.42 -1.86
C THR A 59 -0.50 21.91 -1.97
N VAL A 60 0.45 21.21 -2.55
CA VAL A 60 0.33 19.78 -2.88
C VAL A 60 0.90 18.92 -1.76
N PHE A 61 2.12 19.24 -1.27
CA PHE A 61 2.81 18.40 -0.31
C PHE A 61 2.06 18.33 1.02
N ASP A 62 1.72 19.46 1.62
CA ASP A 62 1.04 19.50 2.93
C ASP A 62 -0.35 18.85 2.91
N HIS A 63 -0.95 18.71 1.70
CA HIS A 63 -2.23 18.02 1.58
C HIS A 63 -2.09 16.49 1.51
N PHE A 64 -1.07 15.98 0.80
CA PHE A 64 -0.93 14.53 0.54
C PHE A 64 0.19 13.86 1.32
N CYS A 65 1.04 14.62 2.01
CA CYS A 65 2.17 14.11 2.78
C CYS A 65 2.09 14.53 4.24
N GLY A 66 2.29 13.60 5.14
CA GLY A 66 2.27 13.85 6.58
C GLY A 66 3.49 14.61 7.09
N GLY A 67 4.63 14.53 6.38
CA GLY A 67 5.90 15.16 6.73
C GLY A 67 7.04 14.62 5.85
N ILE A 68 8.25 15.14 6.03
CA ILE A 68 9.47 14.69 5.34
C ILE A 68 10.18 13.59 6.14
N THR A 69 10.14 13.72 7.48
CA THR A 69 10.71 12.76 8.43
C THR A 69 9.60 12.16 9.29
N GLU A 70 9.91 11.09 10.04
CA GLU A 70 8.97 10.51 11.00
C GLU A 70 8.60 11.51 12.08
N GLU A 71 9.56 12.29 12.50
CA GLU A 71 9.40 13.34 13.51
C GLU A 71 8.43 14.42 13.05
N ASP A 72 8.50 14.84 11.77
CA ASP A 72 7.56 15.81 11.18
C ASP A 72 6.12 15.28 11.16
N CYS A 73 5.96 13.95 11.04
CA CYS A 73 4.65 13.31 10.98
C CYS A 73 3.95 13.20 12.35
N ILE A 74 4.67 13.35 13.48
CA ILE A 74 4.16 13.03 14.82
C ILE A 74 2.85 13.76 15.12
N LEU A 75 2.79 15.06 14.90
CA LEU A 75 1.60 15.85 15.21
C LEU A 75 0.38 15.38 14.40
N ASN A 76 0.56 15.10 13.11
CA ASN A 76 -0.50 14.59 12.25
C ASN A 76 -0.95 13.20 12.71
N ILE A 77 -0.01 12.31 13.04
CA ILE A 77 -0.31 10.96 13.54
C ILE A 77 -1.12 11.02 14.84
N GLU A 78 -0.71 11.87 15.79
CA GLU A 78 -1.40 12.02 17.07
C GLU A 78 -2.80 12.61 16.89
N ASN A 79 -2.95 13.64 16.06
CA ASN A 79 -4.25 14.23 15.74
C ASN A 79 -5.21 13.22 15.10
N MET A 80 -4.73 12.42 14.16
CA MET A 80 -5.53 11.37 13.53
C MET A 80 -5.90 10.27 14.54
N HIS A 81 -4.93 9.80 15.32
CA HIS A 81 -5.15 8.75 16.32
C HIS A 81 -6.13 9.16 17.42
N ASN A 82 -6.09 10.41 17.86
CA ASN A 82 -7.07 10.97 18.82
C ASN A 82 -8.52 10.96 18.26
N ASN A 83 -8.67 10.83 16.94
CA ASN A 83 -9.95 10.65 16.25
C ASN A 83 -10.19 9.21 15.77
N GLY A 84 -9.42 8.25 16.27
CA GLY A 84 -9.57 6.82 15.99
C GLY A 84 -8.99 6.37 14.67
N VAL A 85 -8.25 7.23 13.94
CA VAL A 85 -7.61 6.90 12.66
C VAL A 85 -6.13 6.60 12.88
N TYR A 86 -5.72 5.39 12.55
CA TYR A 86 -4.33 4.95 12.58
C TYR A 86 -3.54 5.47 11.38
N SER A 87 -2.22 5.41 11.47
CA SER A 87 -1.32 5.86 10.40
C SER A 87 -0.34 4.77 9.99
N VAL A 88 -0.03 4.69 8.70
CA VAL A 88 1.04 3.85 8.16
C VAL A 88 2.07 4.77 7.53
N LEU A 89 3.32 4.70 8.01
CA LEU A 89 4.42 5.46 7.45
C LEU A 89 4.97 4.75 6.22
N ASP A 90 4.85 5.38 5.06
CA ASP A 90 5.40 4.93 3.80
C ASP A 90 6.59 5.80 3.39
N TYR A 91 7.80 5.24 3.52
CA TYR A 91 8.98 5.81 2.89
C TYR A 91 9.02 5.33 1.45
N SER A 92 8.19 5.97 0.59
CA SER A 92 7.92 5.59 -0.81
C SER A 92 9.15 5.69 -1.71
N VAL A 93 10.16 4.88 -1.43
CA VAL A 93 11.39 4.80 -2.22
C VAL A 93 11.35 3.53 -3.05
N GLU A 94 11.35 3.70 -4.36
CA GLU A 94 11.38 2.63 -5.36
C GLU A 94 12.47 2.90 -6.39
N GLY A 95 12.80 1.87 -7.19
CA GLY A 95 13.73 2.02 -8.32
C GLY A 95 15.17 2.36 -7.90
N LYS A 96 15.64 1.84 -6.78
CA LYS A 96 17.05 1.91 -6.39
C LYS A 96 17.88 0.92 -7.20
N GLU A 97 19.17 1.24 -7.38
CA GLU A 97 20.02 0.48 -8.29
C GLU A 97 21.32 -0.02 -7.64
N THR A 98 21.68 0.46 -6.44
CA THR A 98 22.94 0.10 -5.79
C THR A 98 22.73 -0.56 -4.43
N GLU A 99 23.64 -1.46 -4.05
CA GLU A 99 23.63 -2.17 -2.77
C GLU A 99 23.60 -1.19 -1.59
N GLU A 100 24.36 -0.10 -1.66
CA GLU A 100 24.35 0.94 -0.61
C GLU A 100 22.96 1.57 -0.46
N GLN A 101 22.28 1.88 -1.57
CA GLN A 101 20.93 2.44 -1.55
C GLN A 101 19.91 1.46 -0.95
N PHE A 102 20.01 0.16 -1.27
CA PHE A 102 19.16 -0.87 -0.69
C PHE A 102 19.38 -1.01 0.82
N ASP A 103 20.62 -0.94 1.28
CA ASP A 103 20.93 -1.00 2.71
C ASP A 103 20.43 0.24 3.47
N ILE A 104 20.46 1.42 2.85
CA ILE A 104 19.84 2.64 3.41
C ILE A 104 18.33 2.44 3.58
N VAL A 105 17.63 1.92 2.58
CA VAL A 105 16.18 1.66 2.66
C VAL A 105 15.87 0.61 3.72
N LYS A 106 16.64 -0.50 3.77
CA LYS A 106 16.52 -1.50 4.83
C LYS A 106 16.69 -0.87 6.22
N ALA A 107 17.76 -0.09 6.43
CA ALA A 107 18.02 0.56 7.71
C ALA A 107 16.89 1.51 8.12
N LYS A 108 16.33 2.26 7.16
CA LYS A 108 15.17 3.12 7.38
C LYS A 108 13.92 2.32 7.77
N THR A 109 13.66 1.21 7.07
CA THR A 109 12.54 0.31 7.40
C THR A 109 12.68 -0.27 8.80
N LEU A 110 13.89 -0.70 9.17
CA LEU A 110 14.18 -1.18 10.52
C LEU A 110 13.98 -0.09 11.59
N LYS A 111 14.34 1.17 11.31
CA LYS A 111 14.08 2.33 12.18
C LYS A 111 12.56 2.58 12.30
N ASN A 112 11.82 2.49 11.21
CA ASN A 112 10.36 2.66 11.21
C ASN A 112 9.66 1.59 12.05
N ILE A 113 10.13 0.34 12.06
CA ILE A 113 9.62 -0.72 12.94
C ILE A 113 9.84 -0.36 14.42
N GLU A 114 11.03 0.16 14.78
CA GLU A 114 11.32 0.61 16.16
C GLU A 114 10.45 1.81 16.57
N PHE A 115 10.17 2.70 15.63
CA PHE A 115 9.32 3.85 15.86
C PHE A 115 7.86 3.42 16.04
N ALA A 116 7.34 2.55 15.17
CA ALA A 116 6.00 1.99 15.25
C ALA A 116 5.76 1.22 16.57
N LYS A 117 6.74 0.41 17.02
CA LYS A 117 6.66 -0.31 18.31
C LYS A 117 6.37 0.60 19.50
N LYS A 118 6.78 1.86 19.45
CA LYS A 118 6.61 2.83 20.53
C LYS A 118 5.30 3.62 20.43
N LYS A 119 4.50 3.41 19.39
CA LYS A 119 3.31 4.21 19.08
C LYS A 119 2.16 3.34 18.61
N ASP A 120 1.15 3.16 19.43
CA ASP A 120 -0.07 2.40 19.10
C ASP A 120 -0.78 2.98 17.85
N ALA A 121 -0.53 4.26 17.57
CA ALA A 121 -1.05 4.96 16.38
C ALA A 121 -0.50 4.44 15.05
N ILE A 122 0.57 3.61 15.06
CA ILE A 122 1.25 3.11 13.86
C ILE A 122 1.24 1.57 13.86
N PRO A 123 0.16 0.94 13.39
CA PRO A 123 -0.01 -0.51 13.46
C PRO A 123 0.76 -1.30 12.40
N PHE A 124 1.27 -0.63 11.36
CA PHE A 124 2.00 -1.27 10.25
C PHE A 124 3.19 -0.42 9.81
N VAL A 125 4.17 -1.12 9.24
CA VAL A 125 5.24 -0.50 8.44
C VAL A 125 5.18 -1.06 7.02
N VAL A 126 5.53 -0.25 6.03
CA VAL A 126 5.48 -0.64 4.61
C VAL A 126 6.83 -0.44 3.94
N PHE A 127 7.16 -1.28 2.97
CA PHE A 127 8.26 -1.07 2.04
C PHE A 127 7.95 -1.67 0.66
N LYS A 128 8.73 -1.25 -0.34
CA LYS A 128 8.61 -1.75 -1.72
C LYS A 128 9.76 -2.70 -2.05
N PRO A 129 9.50 -3.78 -2.80
CA PRO A 129 10.53 -4.70 -3.28
C PRO A 129 11.73 -4.01 -3.92
N THR A 130 11.49 -3.03 -4.81
CA THR A 130 12.57 -2.32 -5.50
C THR A 130 13.29 -1.26 -4.65
N GLY A 131 12.86 -1.06 -3.42
CA GLY A 131 13.60 -0.32 -2.41
C GLY A 131 14.74 -1.12 -1.80
N VAL A 132 14.68 -2.46 -1.82
CA VAL A 132 15.65 -3.36 -1.19
C VAL A 132 16.32 -4.36 -2.15
N GLY A 133 16.02 -4.25 -3.45
CA GLY A 133 16.63 -5.05 -4.50
C GLY A 133 16.37 -4.46 -5.88
N ARG A 134 17.29 -4.68 -6.82
CA ARG A 134 17.27 -4.09 -8.16
C ARG A 134 16.09 -4.65 -8.99
N PHE A 135 15.32 -3.74 -9.60
CA PHE A 135 14.16 -4.07 -10.43
C PHE A 135 14.45 -5.14 -11.48
N SER A 136 15.56 -4.96 -12.22
CA SER A 136 15.94 -5.87 -13.31
C SER A 136 16.28 -7.28 -12.85
N LEU A 137 16.69 -7.46 -11.58
CA LEU A 137 16.93 -8.79 -11.01
C LEU A 137 15.60 -9.50 -10.73
N TYR A 138 14.63 -8.84 -10.10
CA TYR A 138 13.27 -9.38 -9.93
C TYR A 138 12.63 -9.73 -11.27
N GLN A 139 12.76 -8.84 -12.26
CA GLN A 139 12.25 -9.10 -13.61
C GLN A 139 12.88 -10.36 -14.22
N LYS A 140 14.20 -10.49 -14.14
CA LYS A 140 14.92 -11.63 -14.70
C LYS A 140 14.49 -12.95 -14.09
N ILE A 141 14.24 -12.96 -12.77
CA ILE A 141 13.73 -14.12 -12.02
C ILE A 141 12.28 -14.43 -12.44
N THR A 142 11.42 -13.42 -12.50
CA THR A 142 10.02 -13.54 -12.95
C THR A 142 9.94 -14.12 -14.37
N GLU A 143 10.82 -13.67 -15.25
CA GLU A 143 10.94 -14.17 -16.62
C GLU A 143 11.66 -15.54 -16.72
N LYS A 144 12.05 -16.14 -15.59
CA LYS A 144 12.75 -17.43 -15.48
C LYS A 144 14.05 -17.49 -16.31
N LYS A 145 14.73 -16.37 -16.45
CA LYS A 145 16.03 -16.27 -17.13
C LYS A 145 17.16 -16.72 -16.21
N PRO A 146 18.23 -17.35 -16.73
CA PRO A 146 19.36 -17.76 -15.91
C PRO A 146 20.07 -16.56 -15.30
N LEU A 147 20.42 -16.67 -14.01
CA LEU A 147 21.19 -15.68 -13.28
C LEU A 147 22.69 -15.94 -13.42
N SER A 148 23.52 -14.90 -13.55
CA SER A 148 24.96 -14.99 -13.37
C SER A 148 25.33 -15.32 -11.90
N ASN A 149 26.59 -15.59 -11.60
CA ASN A 149 27.02 -15.85 -10.22
C ASN A 149 26.90 -14.58 -9.37
N GLU A 150 27.18 -13.42 -9.92
CA GLU A 150 27.00 -12.12 -9.27
C GLU A 150 25.53 -11.87 -8.95
N GLU A 151 24.63 -12.12 -9.90
CA GLU A 151 23.18 -11.97 -9.71
C GLU A 151 22.61 -12.95 -8.68
N LYS A 152 23.15 -14.16 -8.58
CA LYS A 152 22.79 -15.11 -7.50
C LYS A 152 23.21 -14.57 -6.13
N THR A 153 24.40 -13.99 -6.05
CA THR A 153 24.90 -13.37 -4.81
C THR A 153 24.02 -12.14 -4.44
N GLU A 154 23.69 -11.32 -5.42
CA GLU A 154 22.77 -10.18 -5.25
C GLU A 154 21.38 -10.64 -4.74
N TRP A 155 20.83 -11.73 -5.32
CA TRP A 155 19.55 -12.28 -4.87
C TRP A 155 19.59 -12.78 -3.43
N VAL A 156 20.68 -13.39 -3.01
CA VAL A 156 20.87 -13.77 -1.60
C VAL A 156 20.89 -12.54 -0.70
N ALA A 157 21.52 -11.45 -1.11
CA ALA A 157 21.52 -10.20 -0.36
C ALA A 157 20.09 -9.59 -0.26
N VAL A 158 19.32 -9.64 -1.36
CA VAL A 158 17.89 -9.25 -1.34
C VAL A 158 17.13 -10.09 -0.30
N MET A 159 17.22 -11.41 -0.36
CA MET A 159 16.52 -12.29 0.59
C MET A 159 16.92 -11.98 2.05
N ASN A 160 18.20 -11.75 2.32
CA ASN A 160 18.68 -11.42 3.66
C ASN A 160 18.07 -10.11 4.18
N ARG A 161 17.93 -9.08 3.33
CA ARG A 161 17.24 -7.82 3.71
C ARG A 161 15.79 -8.07 4.12
N TYR A 162 15.06 -8.90 3.39
CA TYR A 162 13.71 -9.27 3.76
C TYR A 162 13.66 -10.03 5.09
N TYR A 163 14.56 -10.98 5.29
CA TYR A 163 14.63 -11.71 6.56
C TYR A 163 14.94 -10.79 7.75
N GLU A 164 15.93 -9.90 7.64
CA GLU A 164 16.26 -8.94 8.70
C GLU A 164 15.05 -8.04 9.07
N ILE A 165 14.30 -7.56 8.06
CA ILE A 165 13.08 -6.76 8.26
C ILE A 165 12.01 -7.60 8.96
N CYS A 166 11.73 -8.81 8.48
CA CYS A 166 10.69 -9.67 9.02
C CYS A 166 11.04 -10.20 10.42
N ASP A 167 12.30 -10.55 10.70
CA ASP A 167 12.78 -10.95 12.03
C ASP A 167 12.51 -9.83 13.05
N LYS A 168 12.81 -8.57 12.68
CA LYS A 168 12.55 -7.41 13.53
C LYS A 168 11.06 -7.14 13.70
N ALA A 169 10.28 -7.27 12.63
CA ALA A 169 8.83 -7.13 12.64
C ALA A 169 8.18 -8.14 13.61
N LEU A 170 8.55 -9.42 13.51
CA LEU A 170 8.07 -10.45 14.43
C LEU A 170 8.51 -10.16 15.87
N LYS A 171 9.79 -9.83 16.09
CA LYS A 171 10.33 -9.52 17.43
C LYS A 171 9.57 -8.39 18.13
N TYR A 172 9.17 -7.36 17.40
CA TYR A 172 8.50 -6.20 17.95
C TYR A 172 6.98 -6.25 17.83
N ASP A 173 6.45 -7.29 17.21
CA ASP A 173 5.01 -7.46 16.95
C ASP A 173 4.41 -6.33 16.11
N VAL A 174 5.17 -5.88 15.09
CA VAL A 174 4.77 -4.83 14.14
C VAL A 174 4.60 -5.43 12.75
N PRO A 175 3.37 -5.65 12.26
CA PRO A 175 3.13 -6.19 10.93
C PRO A 175 3.74 -5.35 9.79
N ILE A 176 4.20 -6.05 8.75
CA ILE A 176 4.82 -5.46 7.57
C ILE A 176 3.92 -5.63 6.35
N LEU A 177 3.65 -4.52 5.65
CA LEU A 177 3.04 -4.51 4.33
C LEU A 177 4.14 -4.46 3.26
N ILE A 178 4.19 -5.44 2.38
CA ILE A 178 5.11 -5.46 1.24
C ILE A 178 4.31 -5.08 0.00
N ASP A 179 4.63 -3.92 -0.58
CA ASP A 179 3.89 -3.37 -1.71
C ASP A 179 4.15 -4.16 -3.00
N ALA A 180 3.10 -4.29 -3.81
CA ALA A 180 3.23 -4.85 -5.14
C ALA A 180 3.60 -3.76 -6.15
N GLU A 181 4.39 -4.14 -7.12
CA GLU A 181 4.86 -3.25 -8.18
C GLU A 181 4.43 -3.78 -9.57
N GLU A 182 5.18 -3.56 -10.63
CA GLU A 182 4.80 -3.96 -11.98
C GLU A 182 4.77 -5.48 -12.16
N SER A 183 3.84 -5.98 -12.98
CA SER A 183 3.57 -7.41 -13.14
C SER A 183 4.78 -8.22 -13.60
N TRP A 184 5.67 -7.62 -14.39
CA TRP A 184 6.83 -8.32 -14.95
C TRP A 184 8.01 -8.48 -13.97
N MET A 185 7.89 -7.97 -12.77
CA MET A 185 8.80 -8.24 -11.65
C MET A 185 8.11 -8.94 -10.47
N GLN A 186 6.78 -8.90 -10.42
CA GLN A 186 5.98 -9.25 -9.25
C GLN A 186 6.05 -10.72 -8.86
N ASP A 187 6.14 -11.63 -9.82
CA ASP A 187 6.10 -13.06 -9.48
C ASP A 187 7.30 -13.49 -8.62
N ALA A 188 8.48 -12.89 -8.84
CA ALA A 188 9.65 -13.12 -7.99
C ALA A 188 9.44 -12.59 -6.56
N ALA A 189 8.83 -11.42 -6.42
CA ALA A 189 8.47 -10.86 -5.12
C ALA A 189 7.39 -11.71 -4.43
N ASP A 190 6.35 -12.14 -5.15
CA ASP A 190 5.28 -12.98 -4.62
C ASP A 190 5.82 -14.29 -4.02
N VAL A 191 6.70 -15.00 -4.75
CA VAL A 191 7.31 -16.24 -4.27
C VAL A 191 8.13 -16.00 -2.99
N LEU A 192 8.90 -14.91 -2.94
CA LEU A 192 9.68 -14.57 -1.76
C LEU A 192 8.76 -14.28 -0.56
N VAL A 193 7.70 -13.50 -0.76
CA VAL A 193 6.76 -13.14 0.30
C VAL A 193 5.93 -14.35 0.76
N GLU A 194 5.57 -15.28 -0.13
CA GLU A 194 4.92 -16.55 0.25
C GLU A 194 5.80 -17.34 1.23
N ASN A 195 7.10 -17.49 0.95
CA ASN A 195 8.04 -18.17 1.84
C ASN A 195 8.17 -17.44 3.19
N LEU A 196 8.13 -16.10 3.19
CA LEU A 196 8.14 -15.32 4.43
C LEU A 196 6.84 -15.52 5.23
N MET A 197 5.68 -15.56 4.59
CA MET A 197 4.41 -15.87 5.27
C MET A 197 4.46 -17.26 5.93
N GLU A 198 4.92 -18.29 5.23
CA GLU A 198 5.05 -19.63 5.77
C GLU A 198 5.94 -19.66 7.00
N LYS A 199 7.04 -18.89 7.00
CA LYS A 199 7.99 -18.83 8.13
C LYS A 199 7.47 -17.98 9.30
N TYR A 200 6.88 -16.81 9.05
CA TYR A 200 6.62 -15.80 10.07
C TYR A 200 5.14 -15.70 10.50
N ASN A 201 4.19 -16.14 9.68
CA ASN A 201 2.77 -16.03 9.98
C ASN A 201 2.21 -17.29 10.67
N VAL A 202 2.90 -17.85 11.65
CA VAL A 202 2.52 -19.09 12.33
C VAL A 202 1.29 -18.87 13.22
N ASP A 203 1.36 -17.90 14.11
CA ASP A 203 0.30 -17.62 15.10
C ASP A 203 -0.69 -16.57 14.60
N LYS A 204 -0.21 -15.60 13.86
CA LYS A 204 -0.99 -14.51 13.23
C LYS A 204 -0.26 -13.96 12.01
N ALA A 205 -0.92 -13.12 11.22
CA ALA A 205 -0.29 -12.45 10.10
C ALA A 205 0.63 -11.31 10.57
N ILE A 206 1.93 -11.45 10.35
CA ILE A 206 2.97 -10.42 10.54
C ILE A 206 3.45 -9.90 9.18
N VAL A 207 3.55 -10.78 8.19
CA VAL A 207 3.95 -10.45 6.82
C VAL A 207 2.72 -10.40 5.94
N PHE A 208 2.53 -9.27 5.26
CA PHE A 208 1.43 -9.04 4.33
C PHE A 208 2.00 -8.82 2.93
N ASN A 209 1.52 -9.56 1.94
CA ASN A 209 1.71 -9.23 0.53
C ASN A 209 0.66 -8.24 0.05
N THR A 210 0.87 -7.60 -1.08
CA THR A 210 -0.11 -6.72 -1.72
C THR A 210 -0.62 -7.33 -3.02
N LEU A 211 -1.95 -7.43 -3.17
CA LEU A 211 -2.58 -7.85 -4.42
C LEU A 211 -3.25 -6.68 -5.14
N GLN A 212 -2.83 -6.43 -6.37
CA GLN A 212 -3.39 -5.41 -7.25
C GLN A 212 -4.51 -6.02 -8.10
N MET A 213 -5.77 -5.82 -7.68
CA MET A 213 -6.94 -6.50 -8.25
C MET A 213 -7.36 -5.98 -9.63
N TYR A 214 -6.68 -4.97 -10.17
CA TYR A 214 -6.80 -4.60 -11.59
C TYR A 214 -6.17 -5.64 -12.52
N ARG A 215 -5.33 -6.56 -12.00
CA ARG A 215 -4.85 -7.74 -12.73
C ARG A 215 -5.90 -8.85 -12.66
N HIS A 216 -6.23 -9.40 -13.81
CA HIS A 216 -7.28 -10.42 -13.91
C HIS A 216 -6.91 -11.80 -13.31
N ASP A 217 -5.61 -12.04 -13.06
CA ASP A 217 -5.10 -13.31 -12.52
C ASP A 217 -5.03 -13.36 -10.97
N ARG A 218 -5.21 -12.23 -10.28
CA ARG A 218 -4.95 -12.15 -8.83
C ARG A 218 -5.96 -12.88 -7.96
N LEU A 219 -7.19 -13.04 -8.40
CA LEU A 219 -8.19 -13.82 -7.65
C LEU A 219 -7.84 -15.32 -7.62
N GLU A 220 -7.40 -15.88 -8.73
CA GLU A 220 -6.96 -17.28 -8.77
C GLU A 220 -5.63 -17.46 -8.00
N TYR A 221 -4.72 -16.50 -8.07
CA TYR A 221 -3.54 -16.49 -7.23
C TYR A 221 -3.91 -16.52 -5.73
N LEU A 222 -4.85 -15.68 -5.29
CA LEU A 222 -5.34 -15.64 -3.90
C LEU A 222 -5.87 -17.02 -3.45
N LYS A 223 -6.68 -17.68 -4.29
CA LYS A 223 -7.21 -19.01 -4.00
C LYS A 223 -6.10 -20.07 -3.91
N SER A 224 -5.12 -20.01 -4.81
CA SER A 224 -3.96 -20.90 -4.80
C SER A 224 -3.12 -20.71 -3.54
N LEU A 225 -2.85 -19.46 -3.16
CA LEU A 225 -2.14 -19.12 -1.92
C LEU A 225 -2.88 -19.67 -0.69
N HIS A 226 -4.21 -19.56 -0.66
CA HIS A 226 -5.02 -20.13 0.42
C HIS A 226 -4.84 -21.66 0.53
N GLN A 227 -4.83 -22.38 -0.59
CA GLN A 227 -4.59 -23.82 -0.56
C GLN A 227 -3.19 -24.19 -0.06
N LYS A 228 -2.16 -23.39 -0.38
CA LYS A 228 -0.81 -23.54 0.16
C LYS A 228 -0.80 -23.30 1.67
N ALA A 229 -1.43 -22.22 2.14
CA ALA A 229 -1.49 -21.86 3.55
C ALA A 229 -2.24 -22.91 4.40
N LEU A 230 -3.29 -23.51 3.87
CA LEU A 230 -4.00 -24.62 4.54
C LEU A 230 -3.07 -25.83 4.75
N LYS A 231 -2.26 -26.18 3.72
CA LYS A 231 -1.30 -27.29 3.81
C LYS A 231 -0.14 -26.97 4.76
N GLY A 232 0.41 -25.75 4.68
CA GLY A 232 1.51 -25.26 5.53
C GLY A 232 1.06 -24.83 6.93
N ASN A 233 -0.25 -24.76 7.18
CA ASN A 233 -0.86 -24.36 8.47
C ASN A 233 -0.43 -22.98 8.97
N TYR A 234 -0.29 -21.99 8.08
CA TYR A 234 0.06 -20.61 8.41
C TYR A 234 -1.06 -19.61 8.09
N HIS A 235 -0.95 -18.40 8.61
CA HIS A 235 -1.87 -17.30 8.35
C HIS A 235 -1.48 -16.51 7.10
N ILE A 236 -2.47 -16.02 6.37
CA ILE A 236 -2.27 -15.14 5.21
C ILE A 236 -2.53 -13.70 5.62
N GLY A 237 -1.55 -12.81 5.42
CA GLY A 237 -1.72 -11.37 5.47
C GLY A 237 -1.77 -10.79 4.07
N LEU A 238 -2.82 -10.05 3.70
CA LEU A 238 -2.91 -9.40 2.39
C LEU A 238 -3.44 -7.98 2.48
N LYS A 239 -2.72 -7.08 1.83
CA LYS A 239 -3.20 -5.77 1.44
C LYS A 239 -3.84 -5.89 0.05
N ILE A 240 -5.13 -5.60 -0.05
CA ILE A 240 -5.89 -5.67 -1.30
C ILE A 240 -6.11 -4.25 -1.81
N VAL A 241 -5.60 -3.96 -3.00
CA VAL A 241 -5.73 -2.67 -3.68
C VAL A 241 -6.23 -2.86 -5.12
N ARG A 242 -6.66 -1.78 -5.78
CA ARG A 242 -6.99 -1.87 -7.21
C ARG A 242 -5.74 -1.95 -8.07
N GLY A 243 -4.77 -1.09 -7.84
CA GLY A 243 -3.45 -1.10 -8.49
C GLY A 243 -3.01 0.28 -8.96
N ALA A 244 -1.69 0.48 -9.12
CA ALA A 244 -1.08 1.79 -9.34
C ALA A 244 -0.40 1.94 -10.72
N TYR A 245 -0.12 0.86 -11.45
CA TYR A 245 0.75 0.89 -12.64
C TYR A 245 0.00 0.62 -13.95
N MET A 246 -1.32 0.85 -14.00
CA MET A 246 -2.19 0.46 -15.13
C MET A 246 -1.68 0.96 -16.50
N GLU A 247 -1.22 2.19 -16.58
CA GLU A 247 -0.75 2.77 -17.84
C GLU A 247 0.57 2.14 -18.30
N LYS A 248 1.52 1.96 -17.38
CA LYS A 248 2.78 1.27 -17.63
C LYS A 248 2.53 -0.18 -18.10
N GLU A 249 1.64 -0.90 -17.44
CA GLU A 249 1.24 -2.28 -17.79
C GLU A 249 0.66 -2.36 -19.21
N ARG A 250 -0.28 -1.49 -19.53
CA ARG A 250 -0.90 -1.44 -20.86
C ARG A 250 0.08 -1.01 -21.95
N GLN A 251 0.95 -0.06 -21.65
CA GLN A 251 1.99 0.37 -22.57
C GLN A 251 2.96 -0.77 -22.87
N ARG A 252 3.51 -1.42 -21.84
CA ARG A 252 4.43 -2.54 -21.99
C ARG A 252 3.78 -3.69 -22.78
N ALA A 253 2.51 -4.01 -22.50
CA ALA A 253 1.80 -5.06 -23.22
C ALA A 253 1.69 -4.74 -24.72
N ARG A 254 1.39 -3.49 -25.10
CA ARG A 254 1.36 -3.06 -26.50
C ARG A 254 2.75 -3.14 -27.17
N GLU A 255 3.78 -2.63 -26.50
CA GLU A 255 5.16 -2.60 -27.03
C GLU A 255 5.72 -4.01 -27.26
N ASN A 256 5.43 -4.93 -26.33
CA ASN A 256 5.93 -6.30 -26.39
C ASN A 256 4.91 -7.30 -26.98
N LYS A 257 3.75 -6.83 -27.46
CA LYS A 257 2.74 -7.61 -28.19
C LYS A 257 2.21 -8.84 -27.43
N TYR A 258 1.97 -8.68 -26.10
CA TYR A 258 1.31 -9.70 -25.30
C TYR A 258 -0.04 -9.18 -24.74
N PRO A 259 -0.96 -10.08 -24.35
CA PRO A 259 -2.22 -9.69 -23.74
C PRO A 259 -1.99 -8.91 -22.43
N SER A 260 -2.63 -7.74 -22.30
CA SER A 260 -2.48 -6.95 -21.07
C SER A 260 -2.96 -7.75 -19.85
N PRO A 261 -2.21 -7.78 -18.73
CA PRO A 261 -2.64 -8.42 -17.51
C PRO A 261 -3.77 -7.67 -16.78
N ILE A 262 -4.08 -6.45 -17.25
CA ILE A 262 -5.05 -5.56 -16.62
C ILE A 262 -6.47 -5.89 -17.07
N CYS A 263 -7.40 -5.90 -16.15
CA CYS A 263 -8.83 -6.02 -16.41
C CYS A 263 -9.29 -5.05 -17.50
N LYS A 264 -10.28 -5.47 -18.28
CA LYS A 264 -10.75 -4.72 -19.45
C LYS A 264 -11.21 -3.29 -19.11
N ASP A 265 -11.83 -3.12 -17.93
CA ASP A 265 -12.38 -1.85 -17.48
C ASP A 265 -12.41 -1.76 -15.94
N LYS A 266 -12.89 -0.60 -15.44
CA LYS A 266 -13.06 -0.34 -14.01
C LYS A 266 -14.05 -1.31 -13.36
N ILE A 267 -15.14 -1.66 -14.04
CA ILE A 267 -16.18 -2.55 -13.51
C ILE A 267 -15.59 -3.95 -13.26
N ALA A 268 -14.82 -4.47 -14.21
CA ALA A 268 -14.14 -5.76 -14.05
C ALA A 268 -13.13 -5.72 -12.88
N THR A 269 -12.41 -4.61 -12.69
CA THR A 269 -11.53 -4.39 -11.54
C THR A 269 -12.31 -4.36 -10.23
N ASP A 270 -13.45 -3.67 -10.18
CA ASP A 270 -14.31 -3.59 -8.99
C ASP A 270 -14.88 -4.97 -8.62
N ILE A 271 -15.32 -5.75 -9.62
CA ILE A 271 -15.80 -7.12 -9.42
C ILE A 271 -14.68 -8.00 -8.83
N ASN A 272 -13.47 -7.92 -9.38
CA ASN A 272 -12.32 -8.70 -8.95
C ASN A 272 -11.90 -8.32 -7.51
N PHE A 273 -11.82 -7.02 -7.19
CA PHE A 273 -11.57 -6.53 -5.85
C PHE A 273 -12.62 -7.02 -4.85
N ASN A 274 -13.91 -6.87 -5.18
CA ASN A 274 -15.00 -7.28 -4.33
C ASN A 274 -15.07 -8.80 -4.14
N ALA A 275 -14.67 -9.59 -5.14
CA ALA A 275 -14.57 -11.03 -5.02
C ALA A 275 -13.43 -11.45 -4.07
N ALA A 276 -12.28 -10.76 -4.13
CA ALA A 276 -11.16 -11.01 -3.23
C ALA A 276 -11.52 -10.74 -1.76
N ILE A 277 -12.15 -9.59 -1.46
CA ILE A 277 -12.55 -9.28 -0.08
C ILE A 277 -13.63 -10.25 0.43
N LYS A 278 -14.58 -10.67 -0.40
CA LYS A 278 -15.55 -11.71 -0.03
C LYS A 278 -14.85 -13.01 0.33
N PHE A 279 -13.95 -13.48 -0.53
CA PHE A 279 -13.18 -14.69 -0.30
C PHE A 279 -12.39 -14.63 1.01
N MET A 280 -11.68 -13.54 1.27
CA MET A 280 -10.89 -13.39 2.49
C MET A 280 -11.74 -13.37 3.76
N MET A 281 -12.89 -12.68 3.73
CA MET A 281 -13.80 -12.60 4.87
C MET A 281 -14.47 -13.92 5.25
N GLU A 282 -14.47 -14.90 4.35
CA GLU A 282 -15.02 -16.25 4.58
C GLU A 282 -13.99 -17.18 5.26
N HIS A 283 -12.73 -16.78 5.42
CA HIS A 283 -11.63 -17.63 5.90
C HIS A 283 -10.91 -17.05 7.11
N ASN A 284 -10.99 -17.73 8.25
CA ASN A 284 -10.54 -17.23 9.56
C ASN A 284 -9.01 -17.00 9.69
N LYS A 285 -8.20 -17.68 8.90
CA LYS A 285 -6.72 -17.52 8.90
C LYS A 285 -6.23 -16.46 7.91
N MET A 286 -7.12 -15.58 7.45
CA MET A 286 -6.77 -14.46 6.59
C MET A 286 -6.94 -13.14 7.31
N ALA A 287 -5.91 -12.30 7.22
CA ALA A 287 -5.93 -10.91 7.66
C ALA A 287 -5.94 -9.99 6.44
N LEU A 288 -6.88 -9.07 6.41
CA LEU A 288 -7.17 -8.17 5.31
C LEU A 288 -6.84 -6.73 5.66
N PHE A 289 -5.98 -6.09 4.86
CA PHE A 289 -5.84 -4.64 4.78
C PHE A 289 -6.49 -4.17 3.46
N ALA A 290 -7.69 -3.59 3.54
CA ALA A 290 -8.43 -3.13 2.35
C ALA A 290 -8.04 -1.70 1.98
N GLY A 291 -7.08 -1.55 1.07
CA GLY A 291 -6.62 -0.26 0.55
C GLY A 291 -7.54 0.26 -0.55
N SER A 292 -8.46 1.16 -0.23
CA SER A 292 -9.46 1.62 -1.20
C SER A 292 -10.07 2.97 -0.86
N HIS A 293 -10.35 3.77 -1.91
CA HIS A 293 -11.13 5.01 -1.87
C HIS A 293 -12.58 4.80 -2.37
N ASN A 294 -13.01 3.54 -2.54
CA ASN A 294 -14.32 3.22 -3.10
C ASN A 294 -15.32 2.93 -1.98
N GLU A 295 -16.34 3.79 -1.85
CA GLU A 295 -17.38 3.66 -0.83
C GLU A 295 -18.15 2.34 -0.92
N GLU A 296 -18.52 1.91 -2.14
CA GLU A 296 -19.33 0.70 -2.32
C GLU A 296 -18.57 -0.56 -1.88
N SER A 297 -17.25 -0.62 -2.14
CA SER A 297 -16.42 -1.71 -1.62
C SER A 297 -16.28 -1.65 -0.09
N SER A 298 -16.21 -0.44 0.49
CA SER A 298 -16.18 -0.26 1.94
C SER A 298 -17.51 -0.68 2.58
N TYR A 299 -18.66 -0.30 1.99
CA TYR A 299 -19.97 -0.78 2.43
C TYR A 299 -20.13 -2.30 2.31
N LEU A 300 -19.63 -2.89 1.21
CA LEU A 300 -19.62 -4.35 1.06
C LEU A 300 -18.83 -5.01 2.21
N LEU A 301 -17.65 -4.49 2.52
CA LEU A 301 -16.79 -5.03 3.58
C LEU A 301 -17.43 -4.89 4.96
N LEU A 302 -18.08 -3.75 5.26
CA LEU A 302 -18.88 -3.56 6.47
C LEU A 302 -20.01 -4.59 6.57
N GLY A 303 -20.73 -4.83 5.48
CA GLY A 303 -21.77 -5.86 5.41
C GLY A 303 -21.25 -7.28 5.67
N LEU A 304 -20.08 -7.60 5.13
CA LEU A 304 -19.41 -8.88 5.37
C LEU A 304 -18.94 -9.01 6.82
N ALA A 305 -18.32 -7.97 7.40
CA ALA A 305 -17.89 -7.96 8.79
C ALA A 305 -19.10 -8.25 9.73
N LYS A 306 -20.22 -7.58 9.51
CA LYS A 306 -21.46 -7.82 10.26
C LYS A 306 -21.98 -9.24 10.07
N LYS A 307 -22.03 -9.74 8.82
CA LYS A 307 -22.49 -11.09 8.47
C LYS A 307 -21.67 -12.17 9.19
N HIS A 308 -20.35 -12.01 9.20
CA HIS A 308 -19.43 -12.97 9.81
C HIS A 308 -19.14 -12.68 11.29
N LYS A 309 -19.86 -11.71 11.92
CA LYS A 309 -19.70 -11.31 13.33
C LYS A 309 -18.26 -10.94 13.71
N ILE A 310 -17.55 -10.29 12.79
CA ILE A 310 -16.20 -9.77 13.00
C ILE A 310 -16.34 -8.42 13.74
N SER A 311 -15.62 -8.28 14.86
CA SER A 311 -15.60 -7.02 15.61
C SER A 311 -15.03 -5.88 14.76
N PRO A 312 -15.53 -4.65 14.87
CA PRO A 312 -14.88 -3.50 14.24
C PRO A 312 -13.39 -3.38 14.57
N SER A 313 -12.98 -3.67 15.80
CA SER A 313 -11.59 -3.64 16.28
C SER A 313 -10.81 -4.94 16.05
N ASP A 314 -11.32 -5.87 15.24
CA ASP A 314 -10.60 -7.12 14.93
C ASP A 314 -9.31 -6.81 14.16
N GLN A 315 -8.17 -7.22 14.69
CA GLN A 315 -6.85 -6.94 14.13
C GLN A 315 -6.60 -7.65 12.79
N ARG A 316 -7.52 -8.50 12.34
CA ARG A 316 -7.48 -9.11 11.00
C ARG A 316 -8.17 -8.28 9.93
N LEU A 317 -8.83 -7.16 10.31
CA LEU A 317 -9.59 -6.32 9.39
C LEU A 317 -9.18 -4.86 9.52
N TRP A 318 -8.60 -4.33 8.44
CA TRP A 318 -8.17 -2.95 8.34
C TRP A 318 -8.69 -2.29 7.07
N PHE A 319 -9.07 -1.02 7.20
CA PHE A 319 -9.43 -0.17 6.07
C PHE A 319 -8.32 0.87 5.87
N GLY A 320 -7.84 1.02 4.64
CA GLY A 320 -6.76 1.95 4.33
C GLY A 320 -7.11 2.93 3.21
N GLN A 321 -6.80 4.20 3.44
CA GLN A 321 -6.88 5.27 2.46
C GLN A 321 -5.55 6.02 2.41
N LEU A 322 -5.21 6.60 1.26
CA LEU A 322 -4.05 7.49 1.18
C LEU A 322 -4.35 8.79 1.94
N TYR A 323 -3.36 9.30 2.65
CA TYR A 323 -3.45 10.55 3.41
C TYR A 323 -3.92 11.71 2.51
N GLY A 324 -4.83 12.54 3.04
CA GLY A 324 -5.43 13.65 2.30
C GLY A 324 -6.48 13.23 1.26
N MET A 325 -6.82 11.93 1.21
CA MET A 325 -7.84 11.40 0.28
C MET A 325 -8.88 10.58 1.03
N SER A 326 -10.17 10.84 0.72
CA SER A 326 -11.29 10.07 1.26
C SER A 326 -11.43 10.10 2.79
N ASP A 327 -11.14 11.24 3.42
CA ASP A 327 -11.32 11.47 4.86
C ASP A 327 -12.74 11.09 5.33
N HIS A 328 -13.75 11.26 4.45
CA HIS A 328 -15.13 10.85 4.72
C HIS A 328 -15.28 9.32 4.92
N ILE A 329 -14.42 8.49 4.35
CA ILE A 329 -14.40 7.05 4.61
C ILE A 329 -13.67 6.81 5.94
N SER A 330 -12.43 7.27 6.08
CA SER A 330 -11.57 7.00 7.22
C SER A 330 -12.19 7.42 8.55
N PHE A 331 -12.59 8.70 8.68
CA PHE A 331 -13.11 9.21 9.95
C PHE A 331 -14.49 8.66 10.30
N ASN A 332 -15.36 8.37 9.32
CA ASN A 332 -16.64 7.74 9.61
C ASN A 332 -16.50 6.26 10.01
N LEU A 333 -15.55 5.52 9.42
CA LEU A 333 -15.23 4.16 9.86
C LEU A 333 -14.65 4.15 11.28
N ALA A 334 -13.70 5.05 11.57
CA ALA A 334 -13.11 5.20 12.90
C ALA A 334 -14.17 5.53 13.97
N LYS A 335 -15.17 6.37 13.64
CA LYS A 335 -16.28 6.68 14.54
C LYS A 335 -17.15 5.46 14.89
N GLU A 336 -17.25 4.50 13.98
CA GLU A 336 -17.92 3.20 14.21
C GLU A 336 -16.98 2.17 14.86
N GLY A 337 -15.74 2.53 15.22
CA GLY A 337 -14.75 1.71 15.89
C GLY A 337 -13.97 0.74 14.97
N TYR A 338 -14.02 0.94 13.65
CA TYR A 338 -13.23 0.14 12.70
C TYR A 338 -11.77 0.64 12.64
N ASN A 339 -10.86 -0.35 12.46
CA ASN A 339 -9.43 -0.09 12.26
C ASN A 339 -9.15 0.45 10.85
#